data_03d940144ca9ec7992db159355f25dc1
#
_entry.id   03d940144ca9ec7992db159355f25dc1
#
_cell.length_a   1.000
_cell.length_b   1.000
_cell.length_c   1.000
_cell.angle_alpha   90.00
_cell.angle_beta   90.00
_cell.angle_gamma   90.00
#
_symmetry.space_group_name_H-M   'P 1'
#
loop_
_entity.id
_entity.type
_entity.pdbx_description
1 polymer ?
#
loop_
_entity_poly.entity_id
_entity_poly.type
_entity_poly.pdbx_seq_one_letter_code
_entity_poly.pdbx_strand_id
1 'polypeptide(L)'
;INMKLVIDVETNGFLDTLDKIHCMVFKDIETGKIYSYNPDQLDEGLKLLKKATLLIGHSILGFDIPALNKVFGKKFEYEGAILDTLLCSRLIWANRTDLDFQYKQLPPKLYGRHSIEAWGYRLGLRKGNFKEENTFDVWSQDMTDYCKRDVEVCYLLYKLIEAENYSKDAIKLEHQFAYWINKLEQGGVDFDE
;
A
#
# COMPACT_ATOMS: atom_id res chain seq x y z
N ILE A 1 -6.17 16.16 -16.54
CA ILE A 1 -5.97 16.37 -15.08
C ILE A 1 -4.98 15.29 -14.64
N ASN A 2 -3.83 15.70 -14.09
CA ASN A 2 -2.79 14.79 -13.64
C ASN A 2 -3.09 14.40 -12.17
N MET A 3 -4.04 13.48 -11.97
CA MET A 3 -4.44 13.04 -10.63
C MET A 3 -3.48 11.96 -10.13
N LYS A 4 -2.96 12.15 -8.93
CA LYS A 4 -2.09 11.17 -8.25
C LYS A 4 -2.70 10.83 -6.90
N LEU A 5 -2.91 9.54 -6.65
CA LEU A 5 -3.59 9.05 -5.46
C LEU A 5 -2.68 8.14 -4.64
N VAL A 6 -2.59 8.41 -3.35
CA VAL A 6 -2.15 7.39 -2.38
C VAL A 6 -3.35 6.54 -2.05
N ILE A 7 -3.21 5.22 -2.13
CA ILE A 7 -4.31 4.28 -1.96
C ILE A 7 -3.97 3.20 -0.94
N ASP A 8 -5.00 2.66 -0.31
CA ASP A 8 -4.98 1.45 0.48
C ASP A 8 -6.36 0.79 0.42
N VAL A 9 -6.41 -0.55 0.48
CA VAL A 9 -7.65 -1.32 0.45
C VAL A 9 -7.66 -2.35 1.58
N GLU A 10 -8.83 -2.56 2.18
CA GLU A 10 -9.04 -3.61 3.16
C GLU A 10 -9.86 -4.76 2.56
N THR A 11 -9.45 -5.98 2.86
CA THR A 11 -10.02 -7.21 2.31
C THR A 11 -10.40 -8.19 3.41
N ASN A 12 -11.16 -9.22 3.07
CA ASN A 12 -11.55 -10.27 4.01
C ASN A 12 -10.51 -11.40 4.16
N GLY A 13 -9.29 -11.25 3.63
CA GLY A 13 -8.26 -12.27 3.73
C GLY A 13 -6.99 -11.94 2.96
N PHE A 14 -6.09 -12.91 2.85
CA PHE A 14 -4.88 -12.81 2.03
C PHE A 14 -5.18 -13.13 0.55
N LEU A 15 -4.21 -12.87 -0.33
CA LEU A 15 -4.41 -13.01 -1.79
C LEU A 15 -4.89 -14.41 -2.23
N ASP A 16 -4.50 -15.46 -1.54
CA ASP A 16 -4.94 -16.83 -1.81
C ASP A 16 -6.42 -17.06 -1.45
N THR A 17 -6.90 -16.45 -0.36
CA THR A 17 -8.22 -16.69 0.24
C THR A 17 -9.23 -15.58 0.06
N LEU A 18 -8.80 -14.32 -0.16
CA LEU A 18 -9.73 -13.20 -0.28
C LEU A 18 -10.71 -13.35 -1.46
N ASP A 19 -11.91 -12.92 -1.26
CA ASP A 19 -12.95 -12.81 -2.29
C ASP A 19 -13.71 -11.48 -2.27
N LYS A 20 -13.38 -10.59 -1.28
CA LYS A 20 -14.05 -9.30 -1.08
C LYS A 20 -13.07 -8.18 -0.76
N ILE A 21 -13.37 -7.00 -1.30
CA ILE A 21 -12.85 -5.72 -0.82
C ILE A 21 -13.89 -5.14 0.13
N HIS A 22 -13.49 -4.80 1.36
CA HIS A 22 -14.35 -4.20 2.36
C HIS A 22 -14.44 -2.69 2.23
N CYS A 23 -13.31 -2.04 2.00
CA CYS A 23 -13.29 -0.60 1.76
C CYS A 23 -12.04 -0.22 0.96
N MET A 24 -12.11 0.95 0.36
CA MET A 24 -10.99 1.61 -0.31
C MET A 24 -10.87 3.04 0.24
N VAL A 25 -9.64 3.46 0.51
CA VAL A 25 -9.36 4.84 0.91
C VAL A 25 -8.26 5.40 0.01
N PHE A 26 -8.48 6.61 -0.49
CA PHE A 26 -7.56 7.31 -1.36
C PHE A 26 -7.29 8.71 -0.84
N LYS A 27 -6.07 9.20 -1.01
CA LYS A 27 -5.69 10.59 -0.76
C LYS A 27 -5.09 11.18 -2.02
N ASP A 28 -5.69 12.26 -2.51
CA ASP A 28 -5.12 13.05 -3.60
C ASP A 28 -3.94 13.86 -3.08
N ILE A 29 -2.76 13.66 -3.68
CA ILE A 29 -1.52 14.27 -3.19
C ILE A 29 -1.43 15.77 -3.47
N GLU A 30 -2.16 16.30 -4.47
CA GLU A 30 -2.15 17.70 -4.83
C GLU A 30 -3.12 18.51 -3.96
N THR A 31 -4.31 17.96 -3.72
CA THR A 31 -5.36 18.66 -2.96
C THR A 31 -5.42 18.30 -1.48
N GLY A 32 -4.81 17.17 -1.10
CA GLY A 32 -4.91 16.58 0.24
C GLY A 32 -6.28 15.96 0.55
N LYS A 33 -7.22 15.96 -0.43
CA LYS A 33 -8.57 15.43 -0.23
C LYS A 33 -8.52 13.92 -0.05
N ILE A 34 -9.26 13.45 0.96
CA ILE A 34 -9.45 12.03 1.25
C ILE A 34 -10.80 11.58 0.70
N TYR A 35 -10.79 10.43 0.04
CA TYR A 35 -11.95 9.72 -0.46
C TYR A 35 -12.03 8.37 0.24
N SER A 36 -13.20 8.01 0.75
CA SER A 36 -13.45 6.74 1.41
C SER A 36 -14.66 6.07 0.76
N TYR A 37 -14.53 4.81 0.43
CA TYR A 37 -15.55 4.02 -0.24
C TYR A 37 -15.80 2.76 0.58
N ASN A 38 -16.99 2.66 1.13
CA ASN A 38 -17.47 1.50 1.88
C ASN A 38 -18.00 0.42 0.91
N PRO A 39 -18.45 -0.75 1.37
CA PRO A 39 -18.78 -1.88 0.49
C PRO A 39 -19.81 -1.58 -0.61
N ASP A 40 -20.77 -0.70 -0.34
CA ASP A 40 -21.81 -0.25 -1.29
C ASP A 40 -21.35 0.82 -2.28
N GLN A 41 -20.14 1.37 -2.11
CA GLN A 41 -19.59 2.49 -2.89
C GLN A 41 -18.35 2.09 -3.72
N LEU A 42 -17.96 0.82 -3.72
CA LEU A 42 -16.72 0.37 -4.35
C LEU A 42 -16.66 0.66 -5.86
N ASP A 43 -17.79 0.58 -6.56
CA ASP A 43 -17.85 0.91 -8.00
C ASP A 43 -17.52 2.40 -8.28
N GLU A 44 -17.84 3.30 -7.35
CA GLU A 44 -17.46 4.72 -7.45
C GLU A 44 -15.95 4.88 -7.20
N GLY A 45 -15.40 4.16 -6.23
CA GLY A 45 -13.96 4.11 -5.97
C GLY A 45 -13.18 3.64 -7.20
N LEU A 46 -13.62 2.57 -7.87
CA LEU A 46 -12.99 2.08 -9.09
C LEU A 46 -12.99 3.13 -10.22
N LYS A 47 -14.08 3.88 -10.36
CA LYS A 47 -14.17 4.96 -11.35
C LYS A 47 -13.15 6.08 -11.07
N LEU A 48 -12.88 6.37 -9.79
CA LEU A 48 -11.87 7.36 -9.41
C LEU A 48 -10.45 6.82 -9.65
N LEU A 49 -10.16 5.56 -9.26
CA LEU A 49 -8.86 4.93 -9.52
C LEU A 49 -8.46 4.99 -10.99
N LYS A 50 -9.40 4.70 -11.90
CA LYS A 50 -9.16 4.75 -13.35
C LYS A 50 -8.80 6.13 -13.90
N LYS A 51 -9.13 7.20 -13.18
CA LYS A 51 -8.80 8.58 -13.58
C LYS A 51 -7.40 9.01 -13.12
N ALA A 52 -6.82 8.29 -12.18
CA ALA A 52 -5.50 8.61 -11.67
C ALA A 52 -4.42 8.27 -12.70
N THR A 53 -3.43 9.13 -12.83
CA THR A 53 -2.25 8.90 -13.67
C THR A 53 -1.12 8.20 -12.91
N LEU A 54 -1.18 8.25 -11.57
CA LEU A 54 -0.26 7.57 -10.67
C LEU A 54 -1.02 7.05 -9.44
N LEU A 55 -0.86 5.77 -9.15
CA LEU A 55 -1.24 5.16 -7.88
C LEU A 55 0.00 4.94 -7.03
N ILE A 56 -0.10 5.32 -5.77
CA ILE A 56 0.96 5.17 -4.78
C ILE A 56 0.39 4.32 -3.65
N GLY A 57 1.09 3.29 -3.23
CA GLY A 57 0.66 2.45 -2.11
C GLY A 57 1.84 1.75 -1.45
N HIS A 58 1.60 1.16 -0.29
CA HIS A 58 2.62 0.43 0.44
C HIS A 58 2.45 -1.07 0.25
N SER A 59 3.36 -1.70 -0.47
CA SER A 59 3.20 -3.07 -1.00
C SER A 59 2.08 -3.20 -2.04
N ILE A 60 1.78 -2.12 -2.73
CA ILE A 60 0.68 -2.03 -3.69
C ILE A 60 0.80 -3.03 -4.84
N LEU A 61 2.02 -3.29 -5.31
CA LEU A 61 2.28 -4.30 -6.35
C LEU A 61 2.10 -5.73 -5.84
N GLY A 62 2.38 -5.96 -4.54
CA GLY A 62 2.27 -7.26 -3.92
C GLY A 62 0.88 -7.58 -3.38
N PHE A 63 0.02 -6.58 -3.15
CA PHE A 63 -1.27 -6.81 -2.52
C PHE A 63 -2.44 -6.05 -3.17
N ASP A 64 -2.47 -4.71 -3.13
CA ASP A 64 -3.66 -3.95 -3.51
C ASP A 64 -4.07 -4.17 -4.97
N ILE A 65 -3.12 -4.06 -5.89
CA ILE A 65 -3.40 -4.28 -7.32
C ILE A 65 -3.85 -5.73 -7.60
N PRO A 66 -3.16 -6.77 -7.11
CA PRO A 66 -3.63 -8.15 -7.23
C PRO A 66 -5.02 -8.38 -6.61
N ALA A 67 -5.29 -7.80 -5.42
CA ALA A 67 -6.59 -7.93 -4.77
C ALA A 67 -7.73 -7.29 -5.58
N LEU A 68 -7.50 -6.07 -6.09
CA LEU A 68 -8.45 -5.39 -6.98
C LEU A 68 -8.70 -6.18 -8.26
N ASN A 69 -7.64 -6.72 -8.87
CA ASN A 69 -7.77 -7.56 -10.07
C ASN A 69 -8.55 -8.85 -9.76
N LYS A 70 -8.28 -9.50 -8.62
CA LYS A 70 -8.95 -10.74 -8.23
C LYS A 70 -10.44 -10.54 -8.01
N VAL A 71 -10.82 -9.47 -7.30
CA VAL A 71 -12.23 -9.23 -6.94
C VAL A 71 -13.03 -8.63 -8.09
N PHE A 72 -12.45 -7.67 -8.81
CA PHE A 72 -13.19 -6.91 -9.83
C PHE A 72 -12.92 -7.37 -11.27
N GLY A 73 -11.84 -8.11 -11.51
CA GLY A 73 -11.49 -8.62 -12.84
C GLY A 73 -11.46 -7.49 -13.88
N LYS A 74 -12.17 -7.69 -14.99
CA LYS A 74 -12.24 -6.70 -16.09
C LYS A 74 -12.83 -5.34 -15.69
N LYS A 75 -13.49 -5.23 -14.55
CA LYS A 75 -13.96 -3.93 -14.04
C LYS A 75 -12.80 -3.06 -13.55
N PHE A 76 -11.67 -3.67 -13.15
CA PHE A 76 -10.46 -2.97 -12.73
C PHE A 76 -9.37 -3.16 -13.78
N GLU A 77 -9.34 -2.26 -14.77
CA GLU A 77 -8.23 -2.12 -15.72
C GLU A 77 -7.56 -0.78 -15.42
N TYR A 78 -6.31 -0.84 -14.95
CA TYR A 78 -5.51 0.34 -14.65
C TYR A 78 -4.24 0.36 -15.50
N GLU A 79 -4.09 1.41 -16.29
CA GLU A 79 -2.98 1.59 -17.25
C GLU A 79 -1.98 2.70 -16.81
N GLY A 80 -2.27 3.37 -15.69
CA GLY A 80 -1.41 4.42 -15.17
C GLY A 80 -0.14 3.89 -14.50
N ALA A 81 0.70 4.80 -14.06
CA ALA A 81 1.91 4.47 -13.32
C ALA A 81 1.59 4.00 -11.89
N ILE A 82 2.44 3.13 -11.34
CA ILE A 82 2.35 2.64 -9.97
C ILE A 82 3.68 2.91 -9.27
N LEU A 83 3.62 3.41 -8.03
CA LEU A 83 4.76 3.57 -7.15
C LEU A 83 4.51 2.84 -5.83
N ASP A 84 5.37 1.88 -5.54
CA ASP A 84 5.33 1.08 -4.31
C ASP A 84 6.30 1.65 -3.28
N THR A 85 5.76 2.22 -2.20
CA THR A 85 6.56 2.86 -1.16
C THR A 85 7.35 1.85 -0.31
N LEU A 86 6.93 0.58 -0.25
CA LEU A 86 7.71 -0.47 0.41
C LEU A 86 9.02 -0.72 -0.34
N LEU A 87 8.95 -0.88 -1.66
CA LEU A 87 10.13 -1.08 -2.51
C LEU A 87 11.05 0.14 -2.43
N CYS A 88 10.50 1.34 -2.61
CA CYS A 88 11.28 2.58 -2.50
C CYS A 88 11.98 2.68 -1.14
N SER A 89 11.27 2.40 -0.04
CA SER A 89 11.84 2.52 1.29
C SER A 89 12.95 1.52 1.56
N ARG A 90 12.83 0.29 1.05
CA ARG A 90 13.89 -0.72 1.14
C ARG A 90 15.13 -0.35 0.34
N LEU A 91 14.93 0.22 -0.83
CA LEU A 91 16.02 0.66 -1.71
C LEU A 91 16.78 1.87 -1.13
N ILE A 92 16.05 2.88 -0.65
CA ILE A 92 16.62 4.14 -0.17
C ILE A 92 17.29 3.97 1.21
N TRP A 93 16.65 3.23 2.11
CA TRP A 93 17.10 3.08 3.50
C TRP A 93 17.42 1.61 3.85
N ALA A 94 18.28 0.98 3.05
CA ALA A 94 18.63 -0.44 3.20
C ALA A 94 19.21 -0.81 4.58
N ASN A 95 19.94 0.12 5.23
CA ASN A 95 20.53 -0.06 6.56
C ASN A 95 19.62 0.45 7.71
N ARG A 96 18.30 0.32 7.56
CA ARG A 96 17.31 0.90 8.47
C ARG A 96 17.49 0.49 9.92
N THR A 97 17.96 -0.74 10.19
CA THR A 97 18.17 -1.24 11.55
C THR A 97 19.09 -0.31 12.36
N ASP A 98 20.22 0.11 11.78
CA ASP A 98 21.19 0.97 12.47
C ASP A 98 20.62 2.36 12.77
N LEU A 99 19.74 2.86 11.89
CA LEU A 99 19.08 4.14 12.06
C LEU A 99 17.97 4.08 13.13
N ASP A 100 17.38 2.93 13.36
CA ASP A 100 16.23 2.79 14.25
C ASP A 100 16.59 2.85 15.74
N PHE A 101 17.81 2.56 16.13
CA PHE A 101 18.25 2.65 17.52
C PHE A 101 18.08 4.05 18.14
N GLN A 102 18.01 5.09 17.32
CA GLN A 102 17.76 6.46 17.80
C GLN A 102 16.27 6.78 18.04
N TYR A 103 15.35 5.96 17.55
CA TYR A 103 13.90 6.17 17.71
C TYR A 103 13.38 5.49 18.98
N LYS A 104 13.41 6.19 20.10
CA LYS A 104 12.97 5.67 21.42
C LYS A 104 11.54 5.15 21.46
N GLN A 105 10.67 5.62 20.54
CA GLN A 105 9.26 5.24 20.49
C GLN A 105 8.98 4.03 19.60
N LEU A 106 9.95 3.61 18.78
CA LEU A 106 9.83 2.45 17.90
C LEU A 106 10.04 1.16 18.72
N PRO A 107 9.06 0.24 18.76
CA PRO A 107 9.26 -1.04 19.42
C PRO A 107 10.43 -1.83 18.81
N PRO A 108 11.30 -2.47 19.63
CA PRO A 108 12.47 -3.21 19.12
C PRO A 108 12.12 -4.27 18.06
N LYS A 109 10.96 -4.91 18.17
CA LYS A 109 10.46 -5.89 17.17
C LYS A 109 10.29 -5.31 15.77
N LEU A 110 10.23 -3.98 15.65
CA LEU A 110 10.05 -3.25 14.39
C LEU A 110 11.35 -2.67 13.85
N TYR A 111 12.48 -2.82 14.53
CA TYR A 111 13.78 -2.34 14.04
C TYR A 111 14.11 -3.01 12.71
N GLY A 112 14.55 -2.24 11.74
CA GLY A 112 14.83 -2.69 10.37
C GLY A 112 13.60 -3.03 9.52
N ARG A 113 12.39 -3.02 10.10
CA ARG A 113 11.17 -3.30 9.37
C ARG A 113 10.76 -2.09 8.53
N HIS A 114 10.31 -2.36 7.30
CA HIS A 114 9.76 -1.35 6.39
C HIS A 114 8.23 -1.39 6.30
N SER A 115 7.55 -2.08 7.21
CA SER A 115 6.09 -2.14 7.25
C SER A 115 5.48 -0.76 7.50
N ILE A 116 4.23 -0.59 7.06
CA ILE A 116 3.47 0.65 7.31
C ILE A 116 3.34 0.94 8.82
N GLU A 117 3.25 -0.10 9.65
CA GLU A 117 3.28 0.02 11.10
C GLU A 117 4.59 0.67 11.60
N ALA A 118 5.75 0.16 11.14
CA ALA A 118 7.04 0.69 11.54
C ALA A 118 7.22 2.16 11.07
N TRP A 119 6.75 2.47 9.87
CA TRP A 119 6.74 3.84 9.37
C TRP A 119 5.80 4.75 10.15
N GLY A 120 4.65 4.25 10.58
CA GLY A 120 3.74 5.00 11.46
C GLY A 120 4.42 5.46 12.74
N TYR A 121 5.20 4.60 13.40
CA TYR A 121 5.98 4.98 14.57
C TYR A 121 7.06 6.04 14.26
N ARG A 122 7.81 5.86 13.17
CA ARG A 122 8.87 6.81 12.77
C ARG A 122 8.32 8.19 12.41
N LEU A 123 7.14 8.23 11.83
CA LEU A 123 6.47 9.47 11.41
C LEU A 123 5.58 10.08 12.49
N GLY A 124 5.51 9.47 13.69
CA GLY A 124 4.69 9.97 14.80
C GLY A 124 3.19 9.70 14.64
N LEU A 125 2.79 8.91 13.65
CA LEU A 125 1.42 8.46 13.43
C LEU A 125 1.26 7.03 13.98
N ARG A 126 0.98 6.90 15.27
CA ARG A 126 0.78 5.58 15.89
C ARG A 126 -0.45 4.89 15.32
N LYS A 127 -0.32 3.59 14.97
CA LYS A 127 -1.47 2.76 14.65
C LYS A 127 -2.36 2.60 15.88
N GLY A 128 -3.69 2.64 15.67
CA GLY A 128 -4.62 2.12 16.64
C GLY A 128 -4.56 0.58 16.67
N ASN A 129 -5.11 -0.02 17.72
CA ASN A 129 -5.08 -1.47 17.97
C ASN A 129 -6.10 -2.26 17.14
N PHE A 130 -6.53 -1.76 15.97
CA PHE A 130 -7.60 -2.39 15.18
C PHE A 130 -7.34 -3.87 14.91
N LYS A 131 -6.11 -4.24 14.51
CA LYS A 131 -5.74 -5.64 14.21
C LYS A 131 -5.77 -6.58 15.41
N GLU A 132 -5.61 -6.03 16.62
CA GLU A 132 -5.61 -6.81 17.86
C GLU A 132 -7.03 -7.00 18.41
N GLU A 133 -7.95 -6.09 18.08
CA GLU A 133 -9.29 -5.99 18.66
C GLU A 133 -10.42 -6.43 17.71
N ASN A 134 -10.14 -6.56 16.40
CA ASN A 134 -11.17 -6.79 15.38
C ASN A 134 -10.77 -7.91 14.39
N THR A 135 -11.82 -8.52 13.81
CA THR A 135 -11.65 -9.46 12.68
C THR A 135 -11.79 -8.73 11.35
N PHE A 136 -11.23 -9.32 10.29
CA PHE A 136 -11.37 -8.84 8.91
C PHE A 136 -12.50 -9.55 8.15
N ASP A 137 -13.36 -10.31 8.84
CA ASP A 137 -14.41 -11.08 8.20
C ASP A 137 -15.57 -10.19 7.69
N VAL A 138 -15.87 -9.15 8.45
CA VAL A 138 -16.98 -8.22 8.18
C VAL A 138 -16.49 -6.79 8.24
N TRP A 139 -16.96 -5.98 7.31
CA TRP A 139 -16.66 -4.55 7.27
C TRP A 139 -17.16 -3.83 8.53
N SER A 140 -16.38 -2.89 9.01
CA SER A 140 -16.76 -1.94 10.07
C SER A 140 -16.23 -0.53 9.75
N GLN A 141 -16.82 0.49 10.40
CA GLN A 141 -16.31 1.85 10.26
C GLN A 141 -14.89 1.98 10.80
N ASP A 142 -14.55 1.25 11.86
CA ASP A 142 -13.20 1.22 12.44
C ASP A 142 -12.17 0.66 11.42
N MET A 143 -12.57 -0.29 10.57
CA MET A 143 -11.74 -0.78 9.47
C MET A 143 -11.45 0.33 8.45
N THR A 144 -12.46 1.11 8.07
CA THR A 144 -12.27 2.25 7.17
C THR A 144 -11.38 3.32 7.80
N ASP A 145 -11.51 3.58 9.10
CA ASP A 145 -10.68 4.55 9.81
C ASP A 145 -9.24 4.04 10.01
N TYR A 146 -9.06 2.73 10.10
CA TYR A 146 -7.76 2.08 10.07
C TYR A 146 -7.10 2.26 8.70
N CYS A 147 -7.80 1.96 7.62
CA CYS A 147 -7.36 2.18 6.24
C CYS A 147 -6.95 3.64 5.96
N LYS A 148 -7.73 4.62 6.47
CA LYS A 148 -7.37 6.06 6.39
C LYS A 148 -6.03 6.38 7.04
N ARG A 149 -5.74 5.77 8.19
CA ARG A 149 -4.44 5.96 8.87
C ARG A 149 -3.29 5.38 8.08
N ASP A 150 -3.48 4.22 7.48
CA ASP A 150 -2.45 3.60 6.64
C ASP A 150 -2.18 4.43 5.38
N VAL A 151 -3.22 5.00 4.76
CA VAL A 151 -3.10 5.98 3.66
C VAL A 151 -2.32 7.23 4.11
N GLU A 152 -2.57 7.74 5.32
CA GLU A 152 -1.85 8.92 5.82
C GLU A 152 -0.37 8.63 6.08
N VAL A 153 -0.05 7.47 6.68
CA VAL A 153 1.35 7.03 6.86
C VAL A 153 2.03 6.85 5.51
N CYS A 154 1.36 6.20 4.55
CA CYS A 154 1.88 6.01 3.20
C CYS A 154 2.13 7.34 2.49
N TYR A 155 1.21 8.31 2.63
CA TYR A 155 1.38 9.66 2.09
C TYR A 155 2.61 10.37 2.64
N LEU A 156 2.81 10.36 3.96
CA LEU A 156 3.98 10.99 4.58
C LEU A 156 5.28 10.26 4.18
N LEU A 157 5.26 8.93 4.10
CA LEU A 157 6.40 8.16 3.59
C LEU A 157 6.72 8.53 2.13
N TYR A 158 5.70 8.65 1.28
CA TYR A 158 5.88 9.10 -0.09
C TYR A 158 6.53 10.50 -0.16
N LYS A 159 6.11 11.43 0.69
CA LYS A 159 6.73 12.76 0.76
C LYS A 159 8.22 12.70 1.17
N LEU A 160 8.59 11.79 2.07
CA LEU A 160 9.99 11.55 2.40
C LEU A 160 10.77 10.97 1.23
N ILE A 161 10.21 9.97 0.53
CA ILE A 161 10.82 9.36 -0.65
C ILE A 161 11.08 10.41 -1.73
N GLU A 162 10.13 11.31 -1.97
CA GLU A 162 10.30 12.42 -2.92
C GLU A 162 11.43 13.38 -2.49
N ALA A 163 11.52 13.68 -1.19
CA ALA A 163 12.54 14.59 -0.65
C ALA A 163 13.97 14.02 -0.76
N GLU A 164 14.13 12.71 -0.74
CA GLU A 164 15.45 12.06 -0.91
C GLU A 164 16.01 12.23 -2.33
N ASN A 165 15.16 12.58 -3.30
CA ASN A 165 15.56 12.76 -4.70
C ASN A 165 16.42 11.59 -5.24
N TYR A 166 16.04 10.38 -4.89
CA TYR A 166 16.76 9.16 -5.25
C TYR A 166 16.68 8.87 -6.74
N SER A 167 17.59 8.03 -7.26
CA SER A 167 17.63 7.68 -8.68
C SER A 167 16.30 7.11 -9.18
N LYS A 168 15.66 7.81 -10.12
CA LYS A 168 14.41 7.36 -10.75
C LYS A 168 14.60 6.07 -11.55
N ASP A 169 15.76 5.89 -12.15
CA ASP A 169 16.06 4.68 -12.91
C ASP A 169 16.22 3.47 -12.00
N ALA A 170 16.83 3.65 -10.81
CA ALA A 170 16.93 2.58 -9.81
C ALA A 170 15.54 2.21 -9.27
N ILE A 171 14.70 3.19 -8.95
CA ILE A 171 13.30 2.96 -8.52
C ILE A 171 12.54 2.21 -9.62
N LYS A 172 12.66 2.64 -10.88
CA LYS A 172 11.98 1.98 -12.01
C LYS A 172 12.43 0.54 -12.19
N LEU A 173 13.73 0.28 -12.11
CA LEU A 173 14.29 -1.07 -12.23
C LEU A 173 13.76 -1.98 -11.12
N GLU A 174 13.74 -1.50 -9.86
CA GLU A 174 13.22 -2.25 -8.71
C GLU A 174 11.74 -2.61 -8.88
N HIS A 175 10.92 -1.67 -9.39
CA HIS A 175 9.51 -1.92 -9.66
C HIS A 175 9.30 -2.93 -10.79
N GLN A 176 10.10 -2.87 -11.86
CA GLN A 176 10.06 -3.84 -12.94
C GLN A 176 10.43 -5.24 -12.43
N PHE A 177 11.48 -5.34 -11.63
CA PHE A 177 11.91 -6.60 -11.02
C PHE A 177 10.81 -7.18 -10.12
N ALA A 178 10.24 -6.38 -9.21
CA ALA A 178 9.17 -6.80 -8.32
C ALA A 178 7.93 -7.27 -9.09
N TYR A 179 7.57 -6.60 -10.19
CA TYR A 179 6.46 -7.03 -11.05
C TYR A 179 6.67 -8.44 -11.61
N TRP A 180 7.87 -8.76 -12.08
CA TRP A 180 8.17 -10.08 -12.62
C TRP A 180 8.25 -11.15 -11.53
N ILE A 181 8.83 -10.83 -10.37
CA ILE A 181 8.86 -11.74 -9.20
C ILE A 181 7.44 -12.08 -8.75
N ASN A 182 6.57 -11.09 -8.60
CA ASN A 182 5.17 -11.33 -8.22
C ASN A 182 4.44 -12.23 -9.24
N LYS A 183 4.72 -12.07 -10.53
CA LYS A 183 4.17 -12.97 -11.56
C LYS A 183 4.69 -14.40 -11.44
N LEU A 184 5.96 -14.60 -11.16
CA LEU A 184 6.54 -15.91 -10.93
C LEU A 184 5.95 -16.58 -9.68
N GLU A 185 5.79 -15.83 -8.58
CA GLU A 185 5.16 -16.34 -7.34
C GLU A 185 3.70 -16.76 -7.56
N GLN A 186 2.94 -16.00 -8.35
CA GLN A 186 1.54 -16.32 -8.65
C GLN A 186 1.39 -17.48 -9.66
N GLY A 187 2.31 -17.61 -10.60
CA GLY A 187 2.28 -18.64 -11.64
C GLY A 187 2.86 -19.99 -11.19
N GLY A 188 3.64 -19.99 -10.12
CA GLY A 188 4.47 -21.13 -9.76
C GLY A 188 5.63 -21.36 -10.74
N VAL A 189 6.52 -22.27 -10.39
CA VAL A 189 7.59 -22.79 -11.26
C VAL A 189 7.43 -24.29 -11.33
N ASP A 190 7.32 -24.84 -12.55
CA ASP A 190 7.36 -26.30 -12.74
C ASP A 190 8.74 -26.81 -12.27
N PHE A 191 8.71 -27.67 -11.27
CA PHE A 191 9.90 -28.33 -10.75
C PHE A 191 9.84 -29.80 -11.14
N ASP A 192 10.74 -30.24 -12.03
CA ASP A 192 10.94 -31.66 -12.33
C ASP A 192 11.65 -32.31 -11.12
N GLU A 193 10.96 -33.27 -10.46
CA GLU A 193 11.54 -34.13 -9.40
C GLU A 193 12.50 -35.19 -9.97
#